data_52141549aebb73c89f1b80d373c3b7f6
#
_entry.id   52141549aebb73c89f1b80d373c3b7f6
#
_cell.length_a   1.000
_cell.length_b   1.000
_cell.length_c   1.000
_cell.angle_alpha   90.00
_cell.angle_beta   90.00
_cell.angle_gamma   90.00
#
_symmetry.space_group_name_H-M   'P 1'
#
loop_
_entity.id
_entity.type
_entity.pdbx_description
1 polymer ?
#
loop_
_entity_poly.entity_id
_entity_poly.type
_entity_poly.pdbx_seq_one_letter_code
_entity_poly.pdbx_strand_id
1 'polypeptide(L)'
;MNERGLIVAVSGPSGVGKGTVLARVEEIMEKAAPGSVGHSISVTTRAPRGAEQDGVEYYFRTKEQFEQMIADGKIVEYDKYVDNYYGTPSEPLVKMMDNGQDILFDITIEGSLALDRKFGDDAVTIFILPPSMEVLENRLRGRGTETEEKIQLRMEQARNEIKRAGEFARKPKASSNLRPCWPRTR
;
A
#
# COMPACT_ATOMS: atom_id res chain seq x y z
N MET A 1 14.37 24.28 1.04
CA MET A 1 14.57 22.84 1.14
C MET A 1 13.18 22.23 0.99
N ASN A 2 12.95 21.38 0.00
CA ASN A 2 11.70 20.61 -0.05
C ASN A 2 11.66 19.71 1.18
N GLU A 3 10.53 19.69 1.88
CA GLU A 3 10.32 18.72 2.94
C GLU A 3 10.24 17.34 2.30
N ARG A 4 10.74 16.33 3.00
CA ARG A 4 10.71 14.94 2.58
C ARG A 4 9.27 14.46 2.47
N GLY A 5 8.94 13.70 1.42
CA GLY A 5 7.61 13.11 1.26
C GLY A 5 7.32 12.02 2.28
N LEU A 6 6.04 11.72 2.47
CA LEU A 6 5.55 10.71 3.41
C LEU A 6 5.13 9.43 2.67
N ILE A 7 5.24 8.32 3.37
CA ILE A 7 4.61 7.06 2.98
C ILE A 7 3.21 7.01 3.62
N VAL A 8 2.18 6.78 2.80
CA VAL A 8 0.81 6.55 3.28
C VAL A 8 0.41 5.13 2.90
N ALA A 9 0.46 4.24 3.86
CA ALA A 9 0.14 2.83 3.68
C ALA A 9 -1.31 2.55 4.11
N VAL A 10 -2.14 2.18 3.14
CA VAL A 10 -3.57 1.90 3.35
C VAL A 10 -3.80 0.40 3.31
N SER A 11 -4.28 -0.15 4.42
CA SER A 11 -4.66 -1.54 4.59
C SER A 11 -6.13 -1.72 4.89
N GLY A 12 -6.59 -2.94 4.88
CA GLY A 12 -7.95 -3.31 5.19
C GLY A 12 -8.45 -4.45 4.32
N PRO A 13 -9.59 -5.06 4.65
CA PRO A 13 -10.09 -6.24 3.99
C PRO A 13 -10.29 -6.08 2.48
N SER A 14 -10.13 -7.19 1.76
CA SER A 14 -10.49 -7.25 0.35
C SER A 14 -11.96 -6.85 0.16
N GLY A 15 -12.24 -5.94 -0.78
CA GLY A 15 -13.60 -5.42 -1.02
C GLY A 15 -14.00 -4.21 -0.18
N VAL A 16 -13.17 -3.75 0.77
CA VAL A 16 -13.49 -2.56 1.61
C VAL A 16 -13.50 -1.25 0.82
N GLY A 17 -12.78 -1.18 -0.31
CA GLY A 17 -12.74 0.00 -1.19
C GLY A 17 -11.43 0.78 -1.16
N LYS A 18 -10.32 0.17 -0.73
CA LYS A 18 -8.98 0.81 -0.69
C LYS A 18 -8.61 1.50 -2.01
N GLY A 19 -8.63 0.75 -3.11
CA GLY A 19 -8.27 1.30 -4.42
C GLY A 19 -9.15 2.49 -4.84
N THR A 20 -10.46 2.45 -4.52
CA THR A 20 -11.36 3.58 -4.80
C THR A 20 -10.99 4.83 -4.01
N VAL A 21 -10.63 4.64 -2.73
CA VAL A 21 -10.20 5.75 -1.85
C VAL A 21 -8.88 6.33 -2.35
N LEU A 22 -7.89 5.46 -2.64
CA LEU A 22 -6.57 5.87 -3.10
C LEU A 22 -6.65 6.62 -4.44
N ALA A 23 -7.38 6.10 -5.42
CA ALA A 23 -7.57 6.77 -6.71
C ALA A 23 -8.20 8.16 -6.54
N ARG A 24 -9.13 8.31 -5.59
CA ARG A 24 -9.73 9.62 -5.32
C ARG A 24 -8.77 10.57 -4.62
N VAL A 25 -7.94 10.07 -3.72
CA VAL A 25 -6.88 10.86 -3.06
C VAL A 25 -5.87 11.33 -4.09
N GLU A 26 -5.39 10.44 -4.97
CA GLU A 26 -4.46 10.78 -6.06
C GLU A 26 -5.03 11.87 -6.97
N GLU A 27 -6.29 11.75 -7.39
CA GLU A 27 -6.96 12.76 -8.22
C GLU A 27 -7.01 14.14 -7.53
N ILE A 28 -7.28 14.17 -6.23
CA ILE A 28 -7.35 15.41 -5.46
C ILE A 28 -5.95 16.01 -5.31
N MET A 29 -4.96 15.21 -4.99
CA MET A 29 -3.58 15.65 -4.80
C MET A 29 -2.97 16.14 -6.12
N GLU A 30 -3.20 15.43 -7.22
CA GLU A 30 -2.69 15.84 -8.54
C GLU A 30 -3.30 17.18 -9.00
N LYS A 31 -4.56 17.46 -8.66
CA LYS A 31 -5.18 18.78 -8.92
C LYS A 31 -4.64 19.88 -8.03
N ALA A 32 -4.33 19.57 -6.77
CA ALA A 32 -3.87 20.57 -5.80
C ALA A 32 -2.37 20.84 -5.90
N ALA A 33 -1.57 19.83 -6.18
CA ALA A 33 -0.11 19.90 -6.27
C ALA A 33 0.39 18.83 -7.27
N PRO A 34 0.39 19.14 -8.60
CA PRO A 34 0.80 18.19 -9.62
C PRO A 34 2.19 17.59 -9.35
N GLY A 35 2.31 16.26 -9.50
CA GLY A 35 3.56 15.55 -9.28
C GLY A 35 3.96 15.37 -7.81
N SER A 36 3.09 15.73 -6.85
CA SER A 36 3.35 15.54 -5.42
C SER A 36 3.20 14.10 -4.95
N VAL A 37 2.58 13.24 -5.75
CA VAL A 37 2.41 11.80 -5.45
C VAL A 37 3.30 10.97 -6.35
N GLY A 38 4.09 10.08 -5.75
CA GLY A 38 4.92 9.10 -6.43
C GLY A 38 4.26 7.71 -6.44
N HIS A 39 4.51 6.96 -7.50
CA HIS A 39 4.06 5.57 -7.63
C HIS A 39 5.23 4.61 -7.48
N SER A 40 5.16 3.74 -6.48
CA SER A 40 6.18 2.70 -6.30
C SER A 40 5.91 1.52 -7.25
N ILE A 41 6.91 1.21 -8.07
CA ILE A 41 6.88 0.02 -8.92
C ILE A 41 7.43 -1.17 -8.11
N SER A 42 6.61 -2.21 -7.95
CA SER A 42 6.99 -3.41 -7.20
C SER A 42 7.96 -4.29 -7.97
N VAL A 43 8.78 -5.05 -7.25
CA VAL A 43 9.58 -6.16 -7.79
C VAL A 43 8.75 -7.44 -7.75
N THR A 44 8.83 -8.27 -8.78
CA THR A 44 8.19 -9.59 -8.80
C THR A 44 9.08 -10.66 -9.42
N THR A 45 8.88 -11.91 -8.99
CA THR A 45 9.52 -13.09 -9.62
C THR A 45 8.64 -13.72 -10.69
N ARG A 46 7.44 -13.19 -10.91
CA ARG A 46 6.56 -13.61 -12.00
C ARG A 46 7.15 -13.17 -13.36
N ALA A 47 7.06 -14.03 -14.34
CA ALA A 47 7.40 -13.66 -15.71
C ALA A 47 6.46 -12.55 -16.24
N PRO A 48 6.97 -11.65 -17.11
CA PRO A 48 6.14 -10.64 -17.77
C PRO A 48 4.97 -11.28 -18.54
N ARG A 49 3.84 -10.60 -18.61
CA ARG A 49 2.66 -11.01 -19.37
C ARG A 49 2.43 -10.05 -20.53
N GLY A 50 2.19 -10.60 -21.71
CA GLY A 50 1.88 -9.79 -22.88
C GLY A 50 2.93 -8.72 -23.16
N ALA A 51 2.55 -7.46 -23.12
CA ALA A 51 3.40 -6.30 -23.40
C ALA A 51 4.01 -5.64 -22.15
N GLU A 52 3.93 -6.27 -20.98
CA GLU A 52 4.55 -5.75 -19.74
C GLU A 52 6.05 -5.55 -19.89
N GLN A 53 6.59 -4.44 -19.40
CA GLN A 53 7.99 -4.06 -19.52
C GLN A 53 8.65 -3.91 -18.14
N ASP A 54 9.93 -4.31 -18.06
CA ASP A 54 10.72 -4.14 -16.84
C ASP A 54 10.85 -2.65 -16.47
N GLY A 55 10.53 -2.33 -15.22
CA GLY A 55 10.57 -0.96 -14.72
C GLY A 55 9.34 -0.11 -15.06
N VAL A 56 8.32 -0.68 -15.69
CA VAL A 56 7.04 -0.01 -16.00
C VAL A 56 5.94 -0.59 -15.11
N GLU A 57 5.51 -1.83 -15.36
CA GLU A 57 4.49 -2.48 -14.52
C GLU A 57 5.12 -3.10 -13.28
N TYR A 58 6.26 -3.74 -13.45
CA TYR A 58 7.06 -4.36 -12.38
C TYR A 58 8.55 -4.30 -12.71
N TYR A 59 9.39 -4.42 -11.69
CA TYR A 59 10.76 -4.88 -11.86
C TYR A 59 10.74 -6.41 -11.84
N PHE A 60 10.94 -7.05 -13.01
CA PHE A 60 10.94 -8.51 -13.12
C PHE A 60 12.32 -9.07 -12.75
N ARG A 61 12.36 -9.94 -11.74
CA ARG A 61 13.60 -10.54 -11.22
C ARG A 61 13.46 -12.05 -11.12
N THR A 62 14.58 -12.78 -11.18
CA THR A 62 14.55 -14.20 -10.83
C THR A 62 14.31 -14.38 -9.33
N LYS A 63 13.97 -15.60 -8.92
CA LYS A 63 13.76 -15.91 -7.49
C LYS A 63 15.04 -15.66 -6.71
N GLU A 64 16.20 -16.11 -7.23
CA GLU A 64 17.50 -15.93 -6.63
C GLU A 64 17.87 -14.44 -6.48
N GLN A 65 17.58 -13.64 -7.52
CA GLN A 65 17.79 -12.18 -7.47
C GLN A 65 16.90 -11.53 -6.40
N PHE A 66 15.64 -11.95 -6.31
CA PHE A 66 14.71 -11.41 -5.31
C PHE A 66 15.16 -11.77 -3.89
N GLU A 67 15.55 -13.03 -3.65
CA GLU A 67 16.07 -13.49 -2.36
C GLU A 67 17.36 -12.76 -1.98
N GLN A 68 18.25 -12.49 -2.94
CA GLN A 68 19.43 -11.66 -2.72
C GLN A 68 19.05 -10.23 -2.35
N MET A 69 18.04 -9.64 -3.02
CA MET A 69 17.55 -8.29 -2.67
C MET A 69 16.98 -8.24 -1.25
N ILE A 70 16.33 -9.31 -0.77
CA ILE A 70 15.88 -9.41 0.62
C ILE A 70 17.10 -9.42 1.56
N ALA A 71 18.09 -10.28 1.30
CA ALA A 71 19.30 -10.41 2.10
C ALA A 71 20.10 -9.09 2.19
N ASP A 72 20.14 -8.34 1.10
CA ASP A 72 20.79 -7.03 1.00
C ASP A 72 19.96 -5.89 1.65
N GLY A 73 18.76 -6.15 2.18
CA GLY A 73 17.86 -5.14 2.74
C GLY A 73 17.30 -4.15 1.69
N LYS A 74 17.34 -4.53 0.40
CA LYS A 74 16.84 -3.73 -0.73
C LYS A 74 15.33 -3.85 -0.94
N ILE A 75 14.67 -4.77 -0.25
CA ILE A 75 13.21 -4.94 -0.20
C ILE A 75 12.70 -4.45 1.15
N VAL A 76 11.69 -3.61 1.13
CA VAL A 76 11.07 -3.06 2.36
C VAL A 76 10.12 -4.07 2.99
N GLU A 77 9.28 -4.62 2.15
CA GLU A 77 8.29 -5.65 2.49
C GLU A 77 8.07 -6.54 1.27
N TYR A 78 7.62 -7.74 1.49
CA TYR A 78 7.25 -8.66 0.42
C TYR A 78 6.19 -9.64 0.89
N ASP A 79 5.47 -10.19 -0.09
CA ASP A 79 4.52 -11.27 0.10
C ASP A 79 4.70 -12.32 -0.99
N LYS A 80 4.26 -13.54 -0.72
CA LYS A 80 4.25 -14.63 -1.68
C LYS A 80 2.82 -14.92 -2.10
N TYR A 81 2.54 -14.71 -3.38
CA TYR A 81 1.24 -15.04 -3.95
C TYR A 81 1.39 -16.16 -5.00
N VAL A 82 0.73 -17.28 -4.77
CA VAL A 82 0.91 -18.53 -5.50
C VAL A 82 2.38 -18.96 -5.38
N ASP A 83 3.16 -18.95 -6.45
CA ASP A 83 4.59 -19.34 -6.45
C ASP A 83 5.54 -18.16 -6.68
N ASN A 84 5.01 -16.93 -6.73
CA ASN A 84 5.79 -15.74 -7.01
C ASN A 84 5.88 -14.81 -5.81
N TYR A 85 7.04 -14.17 -5.68
CA TYR A 85 7.24 -13.06 -4.75
C TYR A 85 6.80 -11.75 -5.39
N TYR A 86 6.30 -10.86 -4.56
CA TYR A 86 6.02 -9.45 -4.85
C TYR A 86 6.53 -8.62 -3.70
N GLY A 87 7.26 -7.54 -3.97
CA GLY A 87 7.82 -6.72 -2.91
C GLY A 87 8.14 -5.31 -3.35
N THR A 88 8.33 -4.44 -2.37
CA THR A 88 8.60 -3.02 -2.57
C THR A 88 10.10 -2.75 -2.49
N PRO A 89 10.75 -2.27 -3.57
CA PRO A 89 12.16 -1.92 -3.54
C PRO A 89 12.39 -0.64 -2.72
N SER A 90 13.41 -0.65 -1.85
CA SER A 90 13.67 0.47 -0.93
C SER A 90 14.27 1.70 -1.61
N GLU A 91 15.18 1.52 -2.57
CA GLU A 91 15.92 2.62 -3.18
C GLU A 91 15.03 3.59 -3.99
N PRO A 92 14.17 3.13 -4.92
CA PRO A 92 13.25 4.03 -5.61
C PRO A 92 12.30 4.77 -4.66
N LEU A 93 11.84 4.08 -3.61
CA LEU A 93 10.97 4.65 -2.60
C LEU A 93 11.64 5.82 -1.87
N VAL A 94 12.85 5.62 -1.35
CA VAL A 94 13.61 6.67 -0.68
C VAL A 94 13.87 7.84 -1.61
N LYS A 95 14.24 7.57 -2.87
CA LYS A 95 14.48 8.63 -3.87
C LYS A 95 13.24 9.50 -4.12
N MET A 96 12.04 8.90 -4.21
CA MET A 96 10.80 9.66 -4.36
C MET A 96 10.53 10.53 -3.13
N MET A 97 10.69 9.98 -1.92
CA MET A 97 10.52 10.73 -0.68
C MET A 97 11.50 11.91 -0.59
N ASP A 98 12.78 11.69 -0.92
CA ASP A 98 13.80 12.73 -0.89
C ASP A 98 13.53 13.85 -1.93
N ASN A 99 12.80 13.54 -2.99
CA ASN A 99 12.28 14.52 -3.96
C ASN A 99 11.01 15.24 -3.49
N GLY A 100 10.51 14.95 -2.28
CA GLY A 100 9.31 15.57 -1.70
C GLY A 100 7.99 14.97 -2.19
N GLN A 101 8.02 13.76 -2.80
CA GLN A 101 6.82 13.08 -3.26
C GLN A 101 6.25 12.19 -2.13
N ASP A 102 4.95 12.30 -1.88
CA ASP A 102 4.22 11.37 -1.02
C ASP A 102 3.93 10.09 -1.80
N ILE A 103 4.03 8.94 -1.15
CA ILE A 103 3.81 7.64 -1.80
C ILE A 103 2.61 6.95 -1.16
N LEU A 104 1.63 6.60 -2.00
CA LEU A 104 0.42 5.91 -1.57
C LEU A 104 0.55 4.40 -1.85
N PHE A 105 0.19 3.58 -0.85
CA PHE A 105 0.21 2.12 -0.95
C PHE A 105 -1.15 1.50 -0.67
N ASP A 106 -1.63 0.62 -1.56
CA ASP A 106 -2.63 -0.41 -1.25
C ASP A 106 -1.87 -1.68 -0.86
N ILE A 107 -1.79 -1.99 0.42
CA ILE A 107 -0.86 -2.98 0.93
C ILE A 107 -1.50 -3.84 2.04
N THR A 108 -0.91 -5.01 2.30
CA THR A 108 -1.32 -5.88 3.40
C THR A 108 -1.02 -5.26 4.77
N ILE A 109 -1.58 -5.84 5.84
CA ILE A 109 -1.28 -5.43 7.22
C ILE A 109 0.22 -5.58 7.50
N GLU A 110 0.79 -6.71 7.12
CA GLU A 110 2.21 -7.00 7.31
C GLU A 110 3.10 -5.99 6.61
N GLY A 111 2.76 -5.64 5.36
CA GLY A 111 3.45 -4.62 4.58
C GLY A 111 3.37 -3.25 5.23
N SER A 112 2.17 -2.82 5.67
CA SER A 112 2.01 -1.56 6.41
C SER A 112 2.87 -1.50 7.67
N LEU A 113 2.88 -2.57 8.47
CA LEU A 113 3.68 -2.63 9.69
C LEU A 113 5.18 -2.69 9.39
N ALA A 114 5.59 -3.27 8.26
CA ALA A 114 6.99 -3.25 7.82
C ALA A 114 7.43 -1.83 7.41
N LEU A 115 6.59 -1.10 6.67
CA LEU A 115 6.83 0.30 6.32
C LEU A 115 6.92 1.17 7.56
N ASP A 116 6.00 1.03 8.51
CA ASP A 116 6.01 1.76 9.78
C ASP A 116 7.28 1.49 10.59
N ARG A 117 7.73 0.24 10.69
CA ARG A 117 8.98 -0.10 11.39
C ARG A 117 10.22 0.49 10.72
N LYS A 118 10.26 0.51 9.38
CA LYS A 118 11.43 0.96 8.62
C LYS A 118 11.53 2.49 8.54
N PHE A 119 10.41 3.17 8.37
CA PHE A 119 10.35 4.61 8.09
C PHE A 119 9.88 5.45 9.28
N GLY A 120 9.31 4.84 10.31
CA GLY A 120 8.92 5.52 11.55
C GLY A 120 7.98 6.68 11.31
N ASP A 121 8.43 7.90 11.64
CA ASP A 121 7.61 9.12 11.55
C ASP A 121 7.38 9.57 10.08
N ASP A 122 8.14 9.04 9.12
CA ASP A 122 7.93 9.26 7.68
C ASP A 122 6.85 8.32 7.09
N ALA A 123 6.26 7.42 7.89
CA ALA A 123 5.22 6.50 7.46
C ALA A 123 3.91 6.71 8.26
N VAL A 124 2.82 6.85 7.52
CA VAL A 124 1.46 6.90 8.08
C VAL A 124 0.73 5.64 7.66
N THR A 125 0.26 4.86 8.61
CA THR A 125 -0.50 3.64 8.36
C THR A 125 -1.98 3.86 8.64
N ILE A 126 -2.83 3.50 7.68
CA ILE A 126 -4.28 3.66 7.74
C ILE A 126 -4.93 2.30 7.54
N PHE A 127 -5.84 1.92 8.43
CA PHE A 127 -6.66 0.74 8.25
C PHE A 127 -8.11 1.14 7.96
N ILE A 128 -8.62 0.73 6.78
CA ILE A 128 -10.01 1.01 6.39
C ILE A 128 -10.91 -0.11 6.87
N LEU A 129 -11.86 0.24 7.73
CA LEU A 129 -12.91 -0.67 8.20
C LEU A 129 -14.11 -0.64 7.25
N PRO A 130 -14.76 -1.79 6.97
CA PRO A 130 -16.05 -1.78 6.30
C PRO A 130 -17.14 -1.21 7.22
N PRO A 131 -18.20 -0.60 6.67
CA PRO A 131 -19.33 -0.13 7.47
C PRO A 131 -20.00 -1.26 8.27
N SER A 132 -20.08 -2.46 7.68
CA SER A 132 -20.49 -3.71 8.33
C SER A 132 -19.95 -4.91 7.56
N MET A 133 -19.95 -6.08 8.20
CA MET A 133 -19.58 -7.34 7.52
C MET A 133 -20.55 -7.69 6.39
N GLU A 134 -21.82 -7.39 6.55
CA GLU A 134 -22.85 -7.57 5.52
C GLU A 134 -22.57 -6.72 4.27
N VAL A 135 -22.24 -5.45 4.45
CA VAL A 135 -21.85 -4.56 3.35
C VAL A 135 -20.61 -5.08 2.63
N LEU A 136 -19.63 -5.60 3.36
CA LEU A 136 -18.43 -6.18 2.78
C LEU A 136 -18.76 -7.42 1.93
N GLU A 137 -19.58 -8.33 2.45
CA GLU A 137 -20.03 -9.52 1.76
C GLU A 137 -20.79 -9.18 0.48
N ASN A 138 -21.74 -8.25 0.55
CA ASN A 138 -22.48 -7.78 -0.61
C ASN A 138 -21.57 -7.18 -1.69
N ARG A 139 -20.53 -6.44 -1.31
CA ARG A 139 -19.51 -5.92 -2.24
C ARG A 139 -18.70 -7.02 -2.92
N LEU A 140 -18.33 -8.08 -2.18
CA LEU A 140 -17.60 -9.22 -2.74
C LEU A 140 -18.49 -10.01 -3.72
N ARG A 141 -19.74 -10.27 -3.36
CA ARG A 141 -20.73 -10.93 -4.22
C ARG A 141 -21.04 -10.14 -5.48
N GLY A 142 -21.16 -8.83 -5.35
CA GLY A 142 -21.49 -7.93 -6.46
C GLY A 142 -20.43 -7.86 -7.56
N ARG A 143 -19.21 -8.34 -7.32
CA ARG A 143 -18.17 -8.47 -8.36
C ARG A 143 -18.47 -9.57 -9.37
N GLY A 144 -19.24 -10.59 -9.01
CA GLY A 144 -19.63 -11.68 -9.89
C GLY A 144 -18.49 -12.58 -10.41
N THR A 145 -17.29 -12.42 -9.89
CA THR A 145 -16.06 -13.08 -10.41
C THR A 145 -15.56 -14.21 -9.51
N GLU A 146 -16.20 -14.43 -8.36
CA GLU A 146 -15.71 -15.39 -7.34
C GLU A 146 -16.76 -16.42 -6.99
N THR A 147 -16.28 -17.65 -6.67
CA THR A 147 -17.16 -18.71 -6.18
C THR A 147 -17.56 -18.46 -4.73
N GLU A 148 -18.61 -19.11 -4.27
CA GLU A 148 -19.10 -18.98 -2.90
C GLU A 148 -18.01 -19.37 -1.87
N GLU A 149 -17.25 -20.43 -2.12
CA GLU A 149 -16.16 -20.88 -1.24
C GLU A 149 -15.09 -19.79 -1.09
N LYS A 150 -14.75 -19.10 -2.20
CA LYS A 150 -13.79 -17.99 -2.17
C LYS A 150 -14.33 -16.80 -1.40
N ILE A 151 -15.62 -16.49 -1.54
CA ILE A 151 -16.27 -15.41 -0.78
C ILE A 151 -16.19 -15.71 0.71
N GLN A 152 -16.54 -16.93 1.14
CA GLN A 152 -16.49 -17.33 2.55
C GLN A 152 -15.05 -17.25 3.11
N LEU A 153 -14.06 -17.72 2.35
CA LEU A 153 -12.65 -17.61 2.75
C LEU A 153 -12.23 -16.14 2.94
N ARG A 154 -12.62 -15.24 2.02
CA ARG A 154 -12.33 -13.81 2.13
C ARG A 154 -13.04 -13.17 3.31
N MET A 155 -14.26 -13.59 3.62
CA MET A 155 -15.01 -13.11 4.78
C MET A 155 -14.35 -13.54 6.09
N GLU A 156 -13.80 -14.76 6.16
CA GLU A 156 -13.03 -15.21 7.31
C GLU A 156 -11.71 -14.43 7.46
N GLN A 157 -10.98 -14.24 6.37
CA GLN A 157 -9.79 -13.39 6.35
C GLN A 157 -10.11 -11.97 6.83
N ALA A 158 -11.19 -11.36 6.33
CA ALA A 158 -11.63 -10.04 6.74
C ALA A 158 -11.90 -9.94 8.25
N ARG A 159 -12.57 -10.94 8.84
CA ARG A 159 -12.78 -10.97 10.31
C ARG A 159 -11.46 -10.99 11.09
N ASN A 160 -10.47 -11.74 10.58
CA ASN A 160 -9.16 -11.82 11.22
C ASN A 160 -8.36 -10.51 11.05
N GLU A 161 -8.41 -9.90 9.87
CA GLU A 161 -7.78 -8.61 9.61
C GLU A 161 -8.39 -7.49 10.48
N ILE A 162 -9.73 -7.44 10.60
CA ILE A 162 -10.43 -6.43 11.42
C ILE A 162 -10.04 -6.54 12.90
N LYS A 163 -9.83 -7.75 13.44
CA LYS A 163 -9.34 -7.93 14.81
C LYS A 163 -7.98 -7.27 15.04
N ARG A 164 -7.17 -7.17 13.98
CA ARG A 164 -5.84 -6.56 14.01
C ARG A 164 -5.84 -5.05 13.75
N ALA A 165 -7.00 -4.45 13.47
CA ALA A 165 -7.10 -3.00 13.24
C ALA A 165 -6.51 -2.16 14.39
N GLY A 166 -6.52 -2.68 15.61
CA GLY A 166 -5.90 -2.04 16.77
C GLY A 166 -4.36 -1.85 16.66
N GLU A 167 -3.68 -2.63 15.83
CA GLU A 167 -2.24 -2.50 15.57
C GLU A 167 -1.90 -1.18 14.85
N PHE A 168 -2.88 -0.57 14.17
CA PHE A 168 -2.79 0.72 13.47
C PHE A 168 -3.13 1.92 14.37
N ALA A 169 -3.59 1.69 15.60
CA ALA A 169 -3.97 2.72 16.55
C ALA A 169 -2.73 3.32 17.24
N ARG A 170 -1.67 3.68 16.51
CA ARG A 170 -0.64 4.54 17.07
C ARG A 170 -1.25 5.91 17.31
N LYS A 171 -1.15 6.40 18.56
CA LYS A 171 -1.31 7.83 18.81
C LYS A 171 -0.25 8.53 17.95
N PRO A 172 -0.62 9.48 17.07
CA PRO A 172 0.37 10.28 16.40
C PRO A 172 1.25 10.85 17.52
N LYS A 173 2.54 10.53 17.51
CA LYS A 173 3.50 11.34 18.24
C LYS A 173 3.28 12.73 17.69
N ALA A 174 3.08 13.72 18.55
CA ALA A 174 3.01 15.11 18.16
C ALA A 174 4.36 15.48 17.52
N SER A 175 4.54 15.11 16.26
CA SER A 175 5.61 15.62 15.44
C SER A 175 5.14 16.99 14.99
N SER A 176 5.95 17.99 15.25
CA SER A 176 5.77 19.39 14.83
C SER A 176 5.65 19.57 13.31
N ASN A 177 5.66 18.48 12.54
CA ASN A 177 5.79 18.46 11.09
C ASN A 177 4.56 17.96 10.33
N LEU A 178 3.44 17.66 11.00
CA LEU A 178 2.19 17.45 10.28
C LEU A 178 1.74 18.79 9.72
N ARG A 179 2.05 19.03 8.46
CA ARG A 179 1.44 20.14 7.73
C ARG A 179 -0.08 19.94 7.74
N PRO A 180 -0.87 20.98 8.05
CA PRO A 180 -2.29 20.91 7.79
C PRO A 180 -2.47 20.79 6.25
N CYS A 181 -2.81 19.58 5.77
CA CYS A 181 -3.17 19.31 4.37
C CYS A 181 -4.45 20.03 3.93
N TRP A 182 -4.91 21.04 4.68
CA TRP A 182 -6.12 21.77 4.40
C TRP A 182 -5.80 23.23 4.15
N PRO A 183 -6.20 23.82 2.99
CA PRO A 183 -6.07 25.24 2.81
C PRO A 183 -6.90 25.94 3.87
N ARG A 184 -6.26 26.80 4.68
CA ARG A 184 -6.99 27.71 5.56
C ARG A 184 -7.84 28.61 4.66
N THR A 185 -9.15 28.33 4.60
CA THR A 185 -10.10 29.28 4.04
C THR A 185 -9.99 30.57 4.86
N ARG A 186 -9.68 31.67 4.14
CA ARG A 186 -9.84 33.01 4.69
C ARG A 186 -11.31 33.36 4.79
#